data_b1893ec72cf1bf6e071c9352a79a2cdf
#
_entry.id   b1893ec72cf1bf6e071c9352a79a2cdf
#
_cell.length_a   1.000
_cell.length_b   1.000
_cell.length_c   1.000
_cell.angle_alpha   90.00
_cell.angle_beta   90.00
_cell.angle_gamma   90.00
#
_symmetry.space_group_name_H-M   'P 1'
#
loop_
_entity.id
_entity.type
_entity.pdbx_description
1 polymer ?
#
loop_
_entity_poly.entity_id
_entity_poly.type
_entity_poly.pdbx_seq_one_letter_code
_entity_poly.pdbx_strand_id
1 'polypeptide(L)'
;MHYWTNELWRLSYLVIGFGVLGALLGQPGWGVALGLAVHMAFTLRHLKKLYTWLSAPADQAPPVGEGVWGDLFDRLYRYQKTQRHMQGRLRSVLNRVQESSEALRDGVVMLDRHGALDWWNDAAERMLGLDAGKDRGQHLTNLMRDPRFIRYYTSREYREPLTLPSPILDGRMLEFQITVFGDDECLLIIRDVTRLVRLEQTRRDFVANVSHELRTPLTVIAGYLETYLDQAQVCPDALPSRMMRGLGQMQEQSTRMRNLVEDLLTLSRLETSERQSENRPIDITALCAQVCADGESLANGSHTFELVMEESRALLGDEQEIRSALSNLVFNAVRYTPAGSMITLCYRSYHKGAALEVIDNGEGIPEVHLSRLTERFYRIDKGRSAASGGTGLGLAIVKHVLLRHDAKLEIESELGEGTLFRCVFPESRLKTAS
;
A
#
# COMPACT_ATOMS: atom_id res chain seq x y z
N MET A 1 -6.44 -66.94 8.09
CA MET A 1 -5.88 -68.30 8.07
C MET A 1 -6.72 -69.28 7.24
N HIS A 2 -8.04 -69.16 7.16
CA HIS A 2 -8.92 -70.15 6.45
C HIS A 2 -8.69 -70.25 4.92
N TYR A 3 -8.21 -69.23 4.24
CA TYR A 3 -8.05 -69.29 2.79
C TYR A 3 -6.90 -70.17 2.31
N TRP A 4 -5.79 -70.27 3.06
CA TRP A 4 -4.67 -71.13 2.75
C TRP A 4 -5.02 -72.63 2.97
N THR A 5 -5.83 -72.94 3.97
CA THR A 5 -6.30 -74.28 4.21
C THR A 5 -7.19 -74.77 3.07
N ASN A 6 -8.05 -73.95 2.51
CA ASN A 6 -8.90 -74.23 1.37
C ASN A 6 -8.11 -74.57 0.10
N GLU A 7 -7.02 -73.79 -0.18
CA GLU A 7 -6.15 -74.10 -1.33
C GLU A 7 -5.36 -75.35 -1.20
N LEU A 8 -4.88 -75.67 0.02
CA LEU A 8 -4.26 -76.98 0.32
C LEU A 8 -5.24 -78.15 0.14
N TRP A 9 -6.50 -77.96 0.58
CA TRP A 9 -7.52 -79.01 0.36
C TRP A 9 -7.87 -79.11 -1.15
N ARG A 10 -7.95 -78.03 -1.89
CA ARG A 10 -8.14 -78.07 -3.37
C ARG A 10 -7.01 -78.82 -4.08
N LEU A 11 -5.77 -78.55 -3.70
CA LEU A 11 -4.62 -79.25 -4.24
C LEU A 11 -4.73 -80.78 -3.88
N SER A 12 -5.02 -81.11 -2.60
CA SER A 12 -5.16 -82.47 -2.13
C SER A 12 -6.28 -83.19 -2.90
N TYR A 13 -7.45 -82.63 -3.04
CA TYR A 13 -8.56 -83.21 -3.81
C TYR A 13 -8.24 -83.44 -5.28
N LEU A 14 -7.55 -82.49 -5.93
CA LEU A 14 -7.10 -82.63 -7.32
C LEU A 14 -6.09 -83.82 -7.46
N VAL A 15 -5.07 -83.81 -6.61
CA VAL A 15 -4.03 -84.83 -6.64
C VAL A 15 -4.58 -86.19 -6.31
N ILE A 16 -5.44 -86.35 -5.29
CA ILE A 16 -6.09 -87.61 -4.90
C ILE A 16 -7.06 -88.07 -6.01
N GLY A 17 -7.93 -87.16 -6.52
CA GLY A 17 -8.91 -87.46 -7.54
C GLY A 17 -8.27 -87.92 -8.85
N PHE A 18 -7.27 -87.22 -9.35
CA PHE A 18 -6.54 -87.66 -10.55
C PHE A 18 -5.64 -88.88 -10.28
N GLY A 19 -5.11 -89.01 -9.10
CA GLY A 19 -4.35 -90.21 -8.65
C GLY A 19 -5.18 -91.47 -8.67
N VAL A 20 -6.43 -91.46 -8.14
CA VAL A 20 -7.40 -92.51 -8.19
C VAL A 20 -7.80 -92.83 -9.62
N LEU A 21 -8.06 -91.84 -10.44
CA LEU A 21 -8.40 -92.10 -11.84
C LEU A 21 -7.23 -92.76 -12.63
N GLY A 22 -6.00 -92.32 -12.36
CA GLY A 22 -4.79 -92.89 -12.91
C GLY A 22 -4.58 -94.36 -12.44
N ALA A 23 -4.91 -94.69 -11.18
CA ALA A 23 -4.83 -96.05 -10.66
C ALA A 23 -5.84 -96.95 -11.35
N LEU A 24 -7.06 -96.51 -11.63
CA LEU A 24 -8.05 -97.24 -12.39
C LEU A 24 -7.61 -97.53 -13.82
N LEU A 25 -6.75 -96.72 -14.39
CA LEU A 25 -6.17 -96.91 -15.73
C LEU A 25 -4.81 -97.61 -15.72
N GLY A 26 -4.42 -98.14 -14.55
CA GLY A 26 -3.18 -98.90 -14.38
C GLY A 26 -1.89 -98.08 -14.31
N GLN A 27 -2.01 -96.70 -14.29
CA GLN A 27 -0.86 -95.81 -14.27
C GLN A 27 -1.03 -94.64 -13.27
N PRO A 28 -0.93 -94.87 -11.95
CA PRO A 28 -1.21 -93.88 -10.92
C PRO A 28 -0.26 -92.63 -10.92
N GLY A 29 1.01 -92.88 -11.31
CA GLY A 29 2.02 -91.76 -11.45
C GLY A 29 1.62 -90.69 -12.44
N TRP A 30 1.07 -91.09 -13.60
CA TRP A 30 0.60 -90.09 -14.61
C TRP A 30 -0.66 -89.34 -14.15
N GLY A 31 -1.52 -90.01 -13.36
CA GLY A 31 -2.67 -89.31 -12.81
C GLY A 31 -2.25 -88.21 -11.81
N VAL A 32 -1.32 -88.49 -10.89
CA VAL A 32 -0.77 -87.51 -9.96
C VAL A 32 -0.06 -86.35 -10.74
N ALA A 33 0.74 -86.71 -11.74
CA ALA A 33 1.42 -85.70 -12.58
C ALA A 33 0.41 -84.74 -13.33
N LEU A 34 -0.69 -85.28 -13.82
CA LEU A 34 -1.74 -84.53 -14.47
C LEU A 34 -2.48 -83.63 -13.47
N GLY A 35 -2.78 -84.06 -12.29
CA GLY A 35 -3.39 -83.29 -11.20
C GLY A 35 -2.51 -82.07 -10.80
N LEU A 36 -1.20 -82.32 -10.68
CA LEU A 36 -0.22 -81.24 -10.39
C LEU A 36 -0.11 -80.25 -11.61
N ALA A 37 -0.12 -80.74 -12.83
CA ALA A 37 -0.07 -79.87 -14.02
C ALA A 37 -1.29 -78.95 -14.14
N VAL A 38 -2.51 -79.50 -13.82
CA VAL A 38 -3.76 -78.72 -13.78
C VAL A 38 -3.67 -77.62 -12.71
N HIS A 39 -3.20 -78.00 -11.48
CA HIS A 39 -3.02 -76.98 -10.43
C HIS A 39 -1.98 -75.90 -10.81
N MET A 40 -0.86 -76.29 -11.44
CA MET A 40 0.15 -75.39 -11.92
C MET A 40 -0.41 -74.43 -13.00
N ALA A 41 -1.17 -74.97 -13.96
CA ALA A 41 -1.82 -74.11 -14.98
C ALA A 41 -2.81 -73.11 -14.37
N PHE A 42 -3.57 -73.52 -13.35
CA PHE A 42 -4.45 -72.64 -12.59
C PHE A 42 -3.68 -71.49 -11.90
N THR A 43 -2.61 -71.81 -11.18
CA THR A 43 -1.80 -70.78 -10.49
C THR A 43 -1.12 -69.83 -11.48
N LEU A 44 -0.54 -70.34 -12.56
CA LEU A 44 0.07 -69.53 -13.62
C LEU A 44 -0.95 -68.58 -14.28
N ARG A 45 -2.20 -69.06 -14.49
CA ARG A 45 -3.26 -68.19 -15.01
C ARG A 45 -3.59 -67.04 -14.11
N HIS A 46 -3.64 -67.23 -12.75
CA HIS A 46 -3.88 -66.18 -11.79
C HIS A 46 -2.67 -65.25 -11.67
N LEU A 47 -1.45 -65.76 -11.73
CA LEU A 47 -0.23 -64.98 -11.78
C LEU A 47 -0.17 -64.06 -13.03
N LYS A 48 -0.57 -64.62 -14.18
CA LYS A 48 -0.69 -63.81 -15.41
C LYS A 48 -1.74 -62.73 -15.30
N LYS A 49 -2.90 -63.01 -14.68
CA LYS A 49 -3.93 -62.00 -14.41
C LYS A 49 -3.40 -60.89 -13.49
N LEU A 50 -2.67 -61.25 -12.43
CA LEU A 50 -2.05 -60.32 -11.52
C LEU A 50 -1.03 -59.41 -12.25
N TYR A 51 -0.13 -60.04 -13.03
CA TYR A 51 0.88 -59.31 -13.80
C TYR A 51 0.29 -58.32 -14.80
N THR A 52 -0.71 -58.76 -15.59
CA THR A 52 -1.40 -57.91 -16.54
C THR A 52 -2.15 -56.77 -15.87
N TRP A 53 -2.77 -57.00 -14.70
CA TRP A 53 -3.47 -55.97 -13.94
C TRP A 53 -2.51 -54.95 -13.30
N LEU A 54 -1.37 -55.41 -12.75
CA LEU A 54 -0.34 -54.53 -12.19
C LEU A 54 0.36 -53.69 -13.27
N SER A 55 0.44 -54.20 -14.50
CA SER A 55 1.02 -53.48 -15.67
C SER A 55 0.01 -52.59 -16.39
N ALA A 56 -1.28 -52.72 -16.07
CA ALA A 56 -2.33 -51.92 -16.67
C ALA A 56 -2.44 -50.53 -16.04
N PRO A 57 -3.07 -49.55 -16.73
CA PRO A 57 -3.35 -48.26 -16.13
C PRO A 57 -4.12 -48.39 -14.84
N ALA A 58 -3.77 -47.55 -13.90
CA ALA A 58 -4.10 -47.71 -12.48
C ALA A 58 -5.59 -47.59 -12.10
N ASP A 59 -6.50 -47.39 -13.05
CA ASP A 59 -7.95 -47.22 -12.83
C ASP A 59 -8.77 -48.51 -13.07
N GLN A 60 -8.11 -49.62 -13.44
CA GLN A 60 -8.83 -50.88 -13.66
C GLN A 60 -9.22 -51.55 -12.36
N ALA A 61 -10.46 -52.03 -12.29
CA ALA A 61 -10.94 -52.86 -11.20
C ALA A 61 -10.06 -54.12 -11.05
N PRO A 62 -9.85 -54.60 -9.83
CA PRO A 62 -9.06 -55.79 -9.61
C PRO A 62 -9.68 -57.00 -10.33
N PRO A 63 -8.86 -57.94 -10.84
CA PRO A 63 -9.39 -59.14 -11.44
C PRO A 63 -10.16 -59.99 -10.41
N VAL A 64 -11.27 -60.54 -10.85
CA VAL A 64 -12.08 -61.41 -9.99
C VAL A 64 -11.30 -62.69 -9.74
N GLY A 65 -11.08 -63.03 -8.49
CA GLY A 65 -10.44 -64.27 -8.01
C GLY A 65 -11.22 -64.87 -6.86
N GLU A 66 -11.12 -66.21 -6.70
CA GLU A 66 -11.68 -66.91 -5.59
C GLU A 66 -10.59 -67.32 -4.60
N GLY A 67 -10.95 -67.50 -3.30
CA GLY A 67 -10.04 -67.97 -2.28
C GLY A 67 -8.86 -67.03 -2.00
N VAL A 68 -7.63 -67.55 -1.94
CA VAL A 68 -6.40 -66.79 -1.63
C VAL A 68 -6.12 -65.73 -2.68
N TRP A 69 -6.42 -66.00 -3.96
CA TRP A 69 -6.20 -65.05 -5.06
C TRP A 69 -7.12 -63.85 -4.97
N GLY A 70 -8.39 -64.06 -4.60
CA GLY A 70 -9.35 -62.95 -4.41
C GLY A 70 -8.90 -62.03 -3.26
N ASP A 71 -8.54 -62.62 -2.09
CA ASP A 71 -8.04 -61.85 -0.95
C ASP A 71 -6.74 -61.08 -1.27
N LEU A 72 -5.83 -61.70 -2.03
CA LEU A 72 -4.61 -61.02 -2.51
C LEU A 72 -4.89 -59.83 -3.44
N PHE A 73 -5.78 -60.03 -4.42
CA PHE A 73 -6.18 -58.95 -5.31
C PHE A 73 -6.85 -57.79 -4.58
N ASP A 74 -7.74 -58.08 -3.63
CA ASP A 74 -8.43 -57.10 -2.81
C ASP A 74 -7.48 -56.30 -1.90
N ARG A 75 -6.49 -56.99 -1.31
CA ARG A 75 -5.48 -56.36 -0.45
C ARG A 75 -4.56 -55.43 -1.25
N LEU A 76 -4.08 -55.90 -2.43
CA LEU A 76 -3.25 -55.09 -3.30
C LEU A 76 -4.01 -53.86 -3.83
N TYR A 77 -5.27 -54.04 -4.21
CA TYR A 77 -6.11 -52.91 -4.63
C TYR A 77 -6.30 -51.87 -3.53
N ARG A 78 -6.63 -52.32 -2.30
CA ARG A 78 -6.74 -51.39 -1.14
C ARG A 78 -5.44 -50.70 -0.85
N TYR A 79 -4.31 -51.37 -0.92
CA TYR A 79 -3.00 -50.77 -0.73
C TYR A 79 -2.70 -49.71 -1.80
N GLN A 80 -2.89 -50.03 -3.07
CA GLN A 80 -2.70 -49.08 -4.17
C GLN A 80 -3.63 -47.86 -4.04
N LYS A 81 -4.90 -48.09 -3.71
CA LYS A 81 -5.88 -47.00 -3.50
C LYS A 81 -5.46 -46.07 -2.34
N THR A 82 -5.00 -46.63 -1.23
CA THR A 82 -4.52 -45.85 -0.10
C THR A 82 -3.30 -45.03 -0.47
N GLN A 83 -2.32 -45.60 -1.17
CA GLN A 83 -1.13 -44.91 -1.62
C GLN A 83 -1.47 -43.73 -2.56
N ARG A 84 -2.39 -43.91 -3.49
CA ARG A 84 -2.85 -42.84 -4.40
C ARG A 84 -3.57 -41.75 -3.66
N HIS A 85 -4.46 -42.08 -2.72
CA HIS A 85 -5.12 -41.08 -1.90
C HIS A 85 -4.12 -40.27 -1.09
N MET A 86 -3.08 -40.91 -0.52
CA MET A 86 -2.01 -40.18 0.17
C MET A 86 -1.23 -39.27 -0.76
N GLN A 87 -0.81 -39.75 -1.93
CA GLN A 87 -0.09 -38.94 -2.91
C GLN A 87 -0.94 -37.76 -3.44
N GLY A 88 -2.23 -38.03 -3.72
CA GLY A 88 -3.17 -36.97 -4.14
C GLY A 88 -3.36 -35.91 -3.06
N ARG A 89 -3.51 -36.32 -1.81
CA ARG A 89 -3.63 -35.42 -0.65
C ARG A 89 -2.36 -34.60 -0.46
N LEU A 90 -1.18 -35.22 -0.55
CA LEU A 90 0.10 -34.50 -0.44
C LEU A 90 0.24 -33.45 -1.55
N ARG A 91 -0.05 -33.81 -2.81
CA ARG A 91 -0.04 -32.85 -3.94
C ARG A 91 -1.03 -31.71 -3.71
N SER A 92 -2.25 -32.01 -3.25
CA SER A 92 -3.25 -30.96 -3.01
C SER A 92 -2.83 -30.00 -1.88
N VAL A 93 -2.13 -30.48 -0.86
CA VAL A 93 -1.58 -29.64 0.22
C VAL A 93 -0.45 -28.77 -0.32
N LEU A 94 0.49 -29.33 -1.08
CA LEU A 94 1.59 -28.58 -1.67
C LEU A 94 1.09 -27.47 -2.63
N ASN A 95 0.14 -27.82 -3.52
CA ASN A 95 -0.46 -26.84 -4.41
C ASN A 95 -1.17 -25.72 -3.64
N ARG A 96 -1.91 -26.05 -2.57
CA ARG A 96 -2.58 -25.03 -1.73
C ARG A 96 -1.59 -24.11 -1.03
N VAL A 97 -0.47 -24.63 -0.54
CA VAL A 97 0.60 -23.82 0.07
C VAL A 97 1.21 -22.89 -0.96
N GLN A 98 1.48 -23.38 -2.16
CA GLN A 98 2.02 -22.59 -3.26
C GLN A 98 1.04 -21.49 -3.69
N GLU A 99 -0.22 -21.82 -3.99
CA GLU A 99 -1.27 -20.84 -4.33
C GLU A 99 -1.46 -19.78 -3.22
N SER A 100 -1.40 -20.22 -1.94
CA SER A 100 -1.50 -19.28 -0.81
C SER A 100 -0.33 -18.31 -0.77
N SER A 101 0.88 -18.79 -1.09
CA SER A 101 2.08 -17.95 -1.11
C SER A 101 2.08 -16.98 -2.30
N GLU A 102 1.56 -17.40 -3.46
CA GLU A 102 1.39 -16.53 -4.65
C GLU A 102 0.34 -15.43 -4.42
N ALA A 103 -0.67 -15.70 -3.58
CA ALA A 103 -1.69 -14.71 -3.21
C ALA A 103 -1.18 -13.63 -2.24
N LEU A 104 -0.02 -13.80 -1.61
CA LEU A 104 0.57 -12.80 -0.73
C LEU A 104 1.00 -11.56 -1.52
N ARG A 105 0.81 -10.39 -0.90
CA ARG A 105 1.33 -9.13 -1.42
C ARG A 105 2.80 -8.93 -1.09
N ASP A 106 3.26 -9.56 -0.01
CA ASP A 106 4.65 -9.53 0.41
C ASP A 106 5.46 -10.51 -0.45
N GLY A 107 6.67 -10.10 -0.84
CA GLY A 107 7.62 -10.97 -1.51
C GLY A 107 8.17 -12.02 -0.51
N VAL A 108 8.17 -13.27 -0.93
CA VAL A 108 8.75 -14.37 -0.15
C VAL A 108 9.82 -15.04 -0.98
N VAL A 109 11.01 -15.18 -0.42
CA VAL A 109 12.16 -15.84 -1.06
C VAL A 109 12.73 -16.87 -0.10
N MET A 110 12.95 -18.07 -0.56
CA MET A 110 13.64 -19.14 0.17
C MET A 110 15.05 -19.28 -0.36
N LEU A 111 16.01 -19.28 0.55
CA LEU A 111 17.43 -19.47 0.26
C LEU A 111 17.86 -20.80 0.88
N ASP A 112 18.69 -21.53 0.15
CA ASP A 112 19.33 -22.72 0.66
C ASP A 112 20.40 -22.39 1.73
N ARG A 113 20.97 -23.40 2.36
CA ARG A 113 22.05 -23.27 3.36
C ARG A 113 23.31 -22.54 2.86
N HIS A 114 23.45 -22.40 1.55
CA HIS A 114 24.57 -21.69 0.92
C HIS A 114 24.20 -20.24 0.53
N GLY A 115 22.94 -19.83 0.73
CA GLY A 115 22.44 -18.51 0.35
C GLY A 115 22.07 -18.37 -1.11
N ALA A 116 21.89 -19.49 -1.81
CA ALA A 116 21.41 -19.51 -3.18
C ALA A 116 19.86 -19.53 -3.21
N LEU A 117 19.30 -18.88 -4.23
CA LEU A 117 17.84 -18.80 -4.45
C LEU A 117 17.29 -20.19 -4.80
N ASP A 118 16.48 -20.75 -3.91
CA ASP A 118 15.78 -22.02 -4.14
C ASP A 118 14.37 -21.81 -4.70
N TRP A 119 13.60 -20.93 -4.06
CA TRP A 119 12.23 -20.64 -4.46
C TRP A 119 11.82 -19.21 -4.09
N TRP A 120 10.86 -18.64 -4.84
CA TRP A 120 10.22 -17.35 -4.54
C TRP A 120 8.82 -17.28 -5.13
N ASN A 121 8.00 -16.36 -4.60
CA ASN A 121 6.65 -16.10 -5.11
C ASN A 121 6.64 -14.95 -6.14
N ASP A 122 5.51 -14.79 -6.84
CA ASP A 122 5.30 -13.74 -7.84
C ASP A 122 5.52 -12.32 -7.30
N ALA A 123 5.22 -12.06 -6.02
CA ALA A 123 5.44 -10.75 -5.43
C ALA A 123 6.94 -10.42 -5.33
N ALA A 124 7.77 -11.39 -4.93
CA ALA A 124 9.23 -11.21 -4.90
C ALA A 124 9.80 -11.02 -6.31
N GLU A 125 9.29 -11.74 -7.31
CA GLU A 125 9.66 -11.57 -8.72
C GLU A 125 9.43 -10.13 -9.17
N ARG A 126 8.24 -9.57 -8.90
CA ARG A 126 7.91 -8.17 -9.24
C ARG A 126 8.72 -7.14 -8.46
N MET A 127 9.04 -7.39 -7.19
CA MET A 127 9.73 -6.42 -6.32
C MET A 127 11.24 -6.38 -6.55
N LEU A 128 11.85 -7.51 -6.88
CA LEU A 128 13.30 -7.64 -7.08
C LEU A 128 13.71 -7.82 -8.53
N GLY A 129 12.76 -8.07 -9.45
CA GLY A 129 13.04 -8.33 -10.86
C GLY A 129 13.68 -9.70 -11.10
N LEU A 130 13.34 -10.71 -10.28
CA LEU A 130 13.84 -12.07 -10.41
C LEU A 130 13.27 -12.76 -11.64
N ASP A 131 14.09 -13.59 -12.29
CA ASP A 131 13.73 -14.43 -13.43
C ASP A 131 13.99 -15.90 -13.09
N ALA A 132 12.94 -16.70 -13.00
CA ALA A 132 13.03 -18.09 -12.60
C ALA A 132 13.96 -18.93 -13.52
N GLY A 133 14.12 -18.53 -14.78
CA GLY A 133 15.01 -19.22 -15.73
C GLY A 133 16.48 -18.89 -15.58
N LYS A 134 16.83 -17.77 -14.93
CA LYS A 134 18.21 -17.27 -14.86
C LYS A 134 18.76 -17.22 -13.44
N ASP A 135 17.92 -16.91 -12.46
CA ASP A 135 18.38 -16.53 -11.12
C ASP A 135 18.28 -17.68 -10.12
N ARG A 136 17.57 -18.75 -10.45
CA ARG A 136 17.49 -19.93 -9.58
C ARG A 136 18.87 -20.55 -9.37
N GLY A 137 19.26 -20.78 -8.12
CA GLY A 137 20.58 -21.27 -7.74
C GLY A 137 21.66 -20.19 -7.67
N GLN A 138 21.37 -18.92 -8.01
CA GLN A 138 22.30 -17.81 -7.81
C GLN A 138 22.28 -17.33 -6.35
N HIS A 139 23.41 -16.83 -5.88
CA HIS A 139 23.48 -16.20 -4.57
C HIS A 139 22.70 -14.88 -4.55
N LEU A 140 21.84 -14.68 -3.55
CA LEU A 140 21.05 -13.46 -3.38
C LEU A 140 21.94 -12.19 -3.36
N THR A 141 23.14 -12.25 -2.78
CA THR A 141 24.08 -11.14 -2.73
C THR A 141 24.64 -10.70 -4.09
N ASN A 142 24.54 -11.53 -5.13
CA ASN A 142 24.90 -11.15 -6.50
C ASN A 142 23.85 -10.25 -7.15
N LEU A 143 22.59 -10.41 -6.75
CA LEU A 143 21.43 -9.64 -7.22
C LEU A 143 21.23 -8.39 -6.38
N MET A 144 21.31 -8.51 -5.06
CA MET A 144 21.20 -7.43 -4.09
C MET A 144 22.59 -6.89 -3.72
N ARG A 145 23.11 -5.94 -4.53
CA ARG A 145 24.47 -5.40 -4.39
C ARG A 145 24.59 -4.22 -3.42
N ASP A 146 23.50 -3.78 -2.78
CA ASP A 146 23.57 -2.70 -1.79
C ASP A 146 24.46 -3.14 -0.61
N PRO A 147 25.51 -2.35 -0.27
CA PRO A 147 26.44 -2.71 0.83
C PRO A 147 25.74 -2.89 2.19
N ARG A 148 24.62 -2.19 2.41
CA ARG A 148 23.81 -2.31 3.63
C ARG A 148 23.12 -3.68 3.68
N PHE A 149 22.59 -4.15 2.54
CA PHE A 149 21.99 -5.47 2.43
C PHE A 149 23.01 -6.58 2.64
N ILE A 150 24.18 -6.47 1.97
CA ILE A 150 25.26 -7.45 2.12
C ILE A 150 25.71 -7.55 3.58
N ARG A 151 25.87 -6.42 4.27
CA ARG A 151 26.23 -6.37 5.69
C ARG A 151 25.16 -7.02 6.57
N TYR A 152 23.89 -6.68 6.34
CA TYR A 152 22.75 -7.25 7.04
C TYR A 152 22.68 -8.76 6.89
N TYR A 153 22.85 -9.26 5.65
CA TYR A 153 22.86 -10.68 5.33
C TYR A 153 24.04 -11.42 5.99
N THR A 154 25.23 -10.82 5.95
CA THR A 154 26.49 -11.45 6.44
C THR A 154 26.60 -11.42 7.97
N SER A 155 26.00 -10.42 8.64
CA SER A 155 26.04 -10.30 10.10
C SER A 155 25.27 -11.41 10.82
N ARG A 156 24.32 -12.05 10.14
CA ARG A 156 23.38 -13.03 10.72
C ARG A 156 22.58 -12.51 11.94
N GLU A 157 22.55 -11.19 12.13
CA GLU A 157 21.77 -10.53 13.17
C GLU A 157 20.48 -9.93 12.54
N TYR A 158 19.41 -10.72 12.50
CA TYR A 158 18.14 -10.37 11.84
C TYR A 158 17.08 -9.88 12.82
N ARG A 159 17.48 -9.24 13.93
CA ARG A 159 16.55 -8.75 14.97
C ARG A 159 15.64 -7.64 14.46
N GLU A 160 16.19 -6.75 13.64
CA GLU A 160 15.46 -5.63 13.06
C GLU A 160 15.42 -5.78 11.53
N PRO A 161 14.30 -5.46 10.89
CA PRO A 161 14.22 -5.48 9.43
C PRO A 161 15.07 -4.35 8.84
N LEU A 162 15.59 -4.58 7.64
CA LEU A 162 16.36 -3.59 6.89
C LEU A 162 15.49 -2.92 5.82
N THR A 163 15.39 -1.58 5.85
CA THR A 163 14.67 -0.81 4.83
C THR A 163 15.64 -0.22 3.82
N LEU A 164 15.41 -0.51 2.53
CA LEU A 164 16.21 -0.03 1.41
C LEU A 164 15.33 0.46 0.26
N PRO A 165 15.85 1.34 -0.62
CA PRO A 165 15.17 1.64 -1.87
C PRO A 165 15.12 0.38 -2.75
N SER A 166 14.04 0.23 -3.53
CA SER A 166 13.90 -0.86 -4.48
C SER A 166 14.99 -0.81 -5.54
N PRO A 167 15.62 -1.94 -5.89
CA PRO A 167 16.65 -1.97 -6.92
C PRO A 167 16.11 -1.73 -8.34
N ILE A 168 14.79 -1.90 -8.57
CA ILE A 168 14.18 -1.85 -9.90
C ILE A 168 13.03 -0.83 -10.02
N LEU A 169 12.39 -0.47 -8.91
CA LEU A 169 11.23 0.41 -8.89
C LEU A 169 11.60 1.75 -8.24
N ASP A 170 11.83 2.78 -9.07
CA ASP A 170 12.18 4.10 -8.57
C ASP A 170 11.15 4.65 -7.58
N GLY A 171 11.65 5.22 -6.50
CA GLY A 171 10.84 5.86 -5.45
C GLY A 171 10.07 4.91 -4.55
N ARG A 172 10.29 3.58 -4.64
CA ARG A 172 9.77 2.60 -3.69
C ARG A 172 10.78 2.24 -2.61
N MET A 173 10.27 2.01 -1.40
CA MET A 173 11.04 1.56 -0.24
C MET A 173 10.59 0.15 0.13
N LEU A 174 11.55 -0.78 0.18
CA LEU A 174 11.32 -2.17 0.52
C LEU A 174 11.94 -2.48 1.88
N GLU A 175 11.21 -3.19 2.70
CA GLU A 175 11.66 -3.73 3.98
C GLU A 175 12.01 -5.20 3.78
N PHE A 176 13.20 -5.58 4.24
CA PHE A 176 13.76 -6.92 4.15
C PHE A 176 13.86 -7.52 5.54
N GLN A 177 13.19 -8.63 5.76
CA GLN A 177 13.29 -9.39 7.01
C GLN A 177 13.73 -10.81 6.71
N ILE A 178 14.83 -11.25 7.34
CA ILE A 178 15.37 -12.59 7.20
C ILE A 178 15.05 -13.40 8.46
N THR A 179 14.66 -14.64 8.27
CA THR A 179 14.44 -15.62 9.34
C THR A 179 15.15 -16.91 8.95
N VAL A 180 15.97 -17.45 9.85
CA VAL A 180 16.66 -18.73 9.65
C VAL A 180 15.74 -19.86 10.12
N PHE A 181 15.61 -20.91 9.34
CA PHE A 181 14.84 -22.10 9.67
C PHE A 181 15.53 -23.40 9.17
N GLY A 182 15.02 -24.57 9.57
CA GLY A 182 15.56 -25.86 9.14
C GLY A 182 17.06 -26.03 9.41
N ASP A 183 17.80 -26.54 8.42
CA ASP A 183 19.24 -26.77 8.47
C ASP A 183 20.03 -25.57 7.89
N ASP A 184 19.94 -24.39 8.51
CA ASP A 184 20.60 -23.13 8.09
C ASP A 184 19.99 -22.51 6.82
N GLU A 185 18.80 -22.89 6.44
CA GLU A 185 18.02 -22.25 5.36
C GLU A 185 17.49 -20.89 5.80
N CYS A 186 17.30 -19.96 4.85
CA CYS A 186 16.82 -18.63 5.14
C CYS A 186 15.50 -18.33 4.40
N LEU A 187 14.54 -17.79 5.13
CA LEU A 187 13.34 -17.19 4.58
C LEU A 187 13.50 -15.67 4.59
N LEU A 188 13.47 -15.05 3.42
CA LEU A 188 13.46 -13.61 3.25
C LEU A 188 12.06 -13.14 2.92
N ILE A 189 11.52 -12.25 3.74
CA ILE A 189 10.24 -11.57 3.50
C ILE A 189 10.55 -10.14 3.04
N ILE A 190 9.89 -9.72 1.96
CA ILE A 190 10.07 -8.41 1.34
C ILE A 190 8.72 -7.69 1.34
N ARG A 191 8.67 -6.53 1.95
CA ARG A 191 7.45 -5.74 2.09
C ARG A 191 7.61 -4.35 1.49
N ASP A 192 6.64 -3.88 0.73
CA ASP A 192 6.59 -2.49 0.25
C ASP A 192 6.11 -1.58 1.39
N VAL A 193 7.06 -0.83 1.98
CA VAL A 193 6.82 0.12 3.07
C VAL A 193 6.86 1.58 2.60
N THR A 194 6.77 1.81 1.30
CA THR A 194 6.87 3.15 0.70
C THR A 194 5.91 4.15 1.34
N ARG A 195 4.65 3.74 1.52
CA ARG A 195 3.63 4.59 2.14
C ARG A 195 3.96 4.91 3.60
N LEU A 196 4.43 3.93 4.35
CA LEU A 196 4.78 4.09 5.77
C LEU A 196 5.97 5.05 5.91
N VAL A 197 7.05 4.82 5.15
CA VAL A 197 8.25 5.67 5.17
C VAL A 197 7.92 7.11 4.78
N ARG A 198 7.09 7.31 3.74
CA ARG A 198 6.65 8.67 3.33
C ARG A 198 5.82 9.35 4.40
N LEU A 199 4.92 8.64 5.07
CA LEU A 199 4.14 9.17 6.19
C LEU A 199 5.04 9.60 7.35
N GLU A 200 6.00 8.77 7.74
CA GLU A 200 6.95 9.09 8.80
C GLU A 200 7.84 10.28 8.43
N GLN A 201 8.32 10.34 7.19
CA GLN A 201 9.11 11.47 6.71
C GLN A 201 8.29 12.77 6.75
N THR A 202 7.07 12.73 6.22
CA THR A 202 6.15 13.89 6.25
C THR A 202 5.89 14.35 7.70
N ARG A 203 5.72 13.40 8.64
CA ARG A 203 5.53 13.71 10.05
C ARG A 203 6.78 14.36 10.68
N ARG A 204 7.98 13.83 10.37
CA ARG A 204 9.25 14.41 10.88
C ARG A 204 9.47 15.82 10.34
N ASP A 205 9.26 16.00 9.03
CA ASP A 205 9.41 17.30 8.37
C ASP A 205 8.40 18.32 8.93
N PHE A 206 7.16 17.88 9.18
CA PHE A 206 6.15 18.71 9.83
C PHE A 206 6.60 19.20 11.19
N VAL A 207 7.04 18.30 12.09
CA VAL A 207 7.49 18.66 13.44
C VAL A 207 8.71 19.59 13.39
N ALA A 208 9.66 19.31 12.49
CA ALA A 208 10.84 20.15 12.31
C ALA A 208 10.46 21.56 11.84
N ASN A 209 9.60 21.66 10.83
CA ASN A 209 9.16 22.94 10.28
C ASN A 209 8.35 23.76 11.30
N VAL A 210 7.40 23.14 12.03
CA VAL A 210 6.68 23.81 13.12
C VAL A 210 7.65 24.38 14.15
N SER A 211 8.63 23.60 14.57
CA SER A 211 9.62 24.02 15.56
C SER A 211 10.44 25.21 15.09
N HIS A 212 10.82 25.23 13.82
CA HIS A 212 11.55 26.37 13.22
C HIS A 212 10.68 27.62 13.08
N GLU A 213 9.44 27.47 12.60
CA GLU A 213 8.51 28.60 12.40
C GLU A 213 8.03 29.22 13.71
N LEU A 214 8.01 28.44 14.82
CA LEU A 214 7.72 28.97 16.15
C LEU A 214 8.96 29.58 16.82
N ARG A 215 10.15 29.03 16.63
CA ARG A 215 11.38 29.53 17.27
C ARG A 215 11.73 30.94 16.83
N THR A 216 11.63 31.25 15.56
CA THR A 216 11.99 32.55 14.98
C THR A 216 11.22 33.72 15.64
N PRO A 217 9.86 33.74 15.65
CA PRO A 217 9.11 34.84 16.30
C PRO A 217 9.34 34.87 17.81
N LEU A 218 9.52 33.71 18.48
CA LEU A 218 9.79 33.63 19.88
C LEU A 218 11.14 34.29 20.24
N THR A 219 12.18 34.06 19.43
CA THR A 219 13.50 34.67 19.57
C THR A 219 13.42 36.19 19.43
N VAL A 220 12.62 36.70 18.51
CA VAL A 220 12.41 38.15 18.32
C VAL A 220 11.71 38.75 19.53
N ILE A 221 10.64 38.11 20.02
CA ILE A 221 9.91 38.56 21.21
C ILE A 221 10.85 38.58 22.42
N ALA A 222 11.60 37.51 22.68
CA ALA A 222 12.53 37.39 23.77
C ALA A 222 13.63 38.49 23.71
N GLY A 223 14.24 38.70 22.54
CA GLY A 223 15.29 39.70 22.35
C GLY A 223 14.81 41.14 22.62
N TYR A 224 13.58 41.49 22.22
CA TYR A 224 13.01 42.78 22.55
C TYR A 224 12.69 42.91 24.06
N LEU A 225 12.17 41.84 24.68
CA LEU A 225 11.92 41.84 26.14
C LEU A 225 13.20 42.04 26.93
N GLU A 226 14.27 41.30 26.61
CA GLU A 226 15.59 41.48 27.23
C GLU A 226 16.10 42.92 27.08
N THR A 227 16.05 43.43 25.84
CA THR A 227 16.49 44.83 25.55
C THR A 227 15.71 45.86 26.37
N TYR A 228 14.40 45.66 26.55
CA TYR A 228 13.58 46.61 27.32
C TYR A 228 13.75 46.47 28.80
N LEU A 229 13.95 45.27 29.33
CA LEU A 229 14.28 45.05 30.73
C LEU A 229 15.61 45.72 31.10
N ASP A 230 16.63 45.61 30.21
CA ASP A 230 17.92 46.25 30.42
C ASP A 230 17.81 47.79 30.35
N GLN A 231 17.03 48.32 29.41
CA GLN A 231 16.80 49.78 29.33
C GLN A 231 15.98 50.36 30.46
N ALA A 232 14.99 49.61 30.98
CA ALA A 232 14.19 50.03 32.14
C ALA A 232 15.02 50.11 33.42
N GLN A 233 16.07 49.29 33.55
CA GLN A 233 17.02 49.38 34.65
C GLN A 233 17.92 50.62 34.59
N VAL A 234 18.18 51.14 33.38
CA VAL A 234 19.13 52.27 33.18
C VAL A 234 18.44 53.62 33.14
N CYS A 235 17.19 53.72 32.65
CA CYS A 235 16.44 54.97 32.52
C CYS A 235 14.93 54.78 32.78
N PRO A 236 14.41 54.99 33.99
CA PRO A 236 13.01 54.73 34.35
C PRO A 236 11.97 55.65 33.70
N ASP A 237 12.32 56.85 33.27
CA ASP A 237 11.36 57.92 32.96
C ASP A 237 11.09 58.21 31.48
N ALA A 238 11.63 57.46 30.53
CA ALA A 238 11.39 57.72 29.09
C ALA A 238 11.04 56.44 28.36
N LEU A 239 9.82 56.34 27.83
CA LEU A 239 9.44 55.42 26.76
C LEU A 239 9.96 55.93 25.42
N PRO A 240 11.15 55.57 24.97
CA PRO A 240 11.68 56.05 23.71
C PRO A 240 10.86 55.50 22.53
N SER A 241 10.81 56.25 21.41
CA SER A 241 10.18 55.79 20.16
C SER A 241 10.71 54.44 19.66
N ARG A 242 11.88 54.00 20.09
CA ARG A 242 12.45 52.63 19.92
C ARG A 242 11.63 51.53 20.63
N MET A 243 11.12 51.81 21.84
CA MET A 243 10.33 50.86 22.62
C MET A 243 8.96 50.64 22.01
N MET A 244 8.31 51.70 21.49
CA MET A 244 7.04 51.58 20.74
C MET A 244 7.19 50.75 19.47
N ARG A 245 8.28 50.92 18.71
CA ARG A 245 8.57 50.08 17.55
C ARG A 245 8.79 48.64 17.91
N GLY A 246 9.51 48.33 18.95
CA GLY A 246 9.74 46.99 19.40
C GLY A 246 8.48 46.30 19.92
N LEU A 247 7.64 47.02 20.70
CA LEU A 247 6.32 46.49 21.10
C LEU A 247 5.44 46.18 19.89
N GLY A 248 5.45 47.01 18.86
CA GLY A 248 4.76 46.75 17.58
C GLY A 248 5.27 45.47 16.92
N GLN A 249 6.58 45.28 16.84
CA GLN A 249 7.19 44.04 16.28
C GLN A 249 6.85 42.81 17.09
N MET A 250 6.88 42.88 18.46
CA MET A 250 6.43 41.80 19.32
C MET A 250 4.96 41.42 19.06
N GLN A 251 4.09 42.42 18.92
CA GLN A 251 2.67 42.21 18.64
C GLN A 251 2.45 41.55 17.27
N GLU A 252 3.20 41.96 16.27
CA GLU A 252 3.19 41.36 14.94
C GLU A 252 3.61 39.91 14.99
N GLN A 253 4.73 39.61 15.67
CA GLN A 253 5.21 38.21 15.83
C GLN A 253 4.24 37.34 16.63
N SER A 254 3.62 37.89 17.69
CA SER A 254 2.61 37.18 18.47
C SER A 254 1.37 36.84 17.62
N THR A 255 0.92 37.78 16.77
CA THR A 255 -0.18 37.58 15.85
C THR A 255 0.17 36.50 14.80
N ARG A 256 1.40 36.57 14.27
CA ARG A 256 1.89 35.53 13.34
C ARG A 256 1.89 34.14 13.97
N MET A 257 2.37 34.01 15.22
CA MET A 257 2.34 32.73 15.94
C MET A 257 0.92 32.21 16.17
N ARG A 258 -0.02 33.08 16.53
CA ARG A 258 -1.43 32.71 16.69
C ARG A 258 -2.00 32.15 15.39
N ASN A 259 -1.84 32.85 14.27
CA ASN A 259 -2.31 32.42 12.97
C ASN A 259 -1.69 31.06 12.57
N LEU A 260 -0.39 30.86 12.84
CA LEU A 260 0.29 29.59 12.60
C LEU A 260 -0.35 28.44 13.40
N VAL A 261 -0.64 28.67 14.68
CA VAL A 261 -1.28 27.65 15.55
C VAL A 261 -2.71 27.35 15.06
N GLU A 262 -3.49 28.38 14.68
CA GLU A 262 -4.84 28.20 14.14
C GLU A 262 -4.83 27.40 12.83
N ASP A 263 -3.92 27.70 11.90
CA ASP A 263 -3.73 26.95 10.65
C ASP A 263 -3.36 25.49 10.93
N LEU A 264 -2.46 25.25 11.88
CA LEU A 264 -2.07 23.89 12.29
C LEU A 264 -3.22 23.09 12.91
N LEU A 265 -4.02 23.72 13.76
CA LEU A 265 -5.20 23.08 14.36
C LEU A 265 -6.26 22.78 13.30
N THR A 266 -6.47 23.70 12.37
CA THR A 266 -7.39 23.51 11.23
C THR A 266 -6.92 22.33 10.35
N LEU A 267 -5.66 22.32 9.98
CA LEU A 267 -5.08 21.22 9.17
C LEU A 267 -5.18 19.88 9.89
N SER A 268 -4.86 19.84 11.19
CA SER A 268 -4.97 18.64 12.03
C SER A 268 -6.40 18.10 12.10
N ARG A 269 -7.41 18.99 12.23
CA ARG A 269 -8.82 18.60 12.22
C ARG A 269 -9.25 18.02 10.86
N LEU A 270 -8.84 18.68 9.77
CA LEU A 270 -9.14 18.23 8.40
C LEU A 270 -8.53 16.87 8.07
N GLU A 271 -7.38 16.53 8.67
CA GLU A 271 -6.69 15.25 8.48
C GLU A 271 -7.23 14.11 9.33
N THR A 272 -7.70 14.39 10.55
CA THR A 272 -8.15 13.37 11.51
C THR A 272 -9.64 13.07 11.43
N SER A 273 -10.47 14.01 10.96
CA SER A 273 -11.89 13.79 10.82
C SER A 273 -12.19 12.82 9.67
N GLU A 274 -12.97 11.77 9.93
CA GLU A 274 -13.46 10.88 8.89
C GLU A 274 -14.15 11.68 7.77
N ARG A 275 -14.02 11.22 6.51
CA ARG A 275 -14.39 11.87 5.23
C ARG A 275 -15.86 12.31 5.07
N GLN A 276 -16.61 12.57 6.10
CA GLN A 276 -17.99 13.03 5.98
C GLN A 276 -18.08 14.53 6.30
N SER A 277 -17.86 15.38 5.27
CA SER A 277 -18.41 16.74 5.33
C SER A 277 -19.94 16.63 5.29
N GLU A 278 -20.61 17.35 6.19
CA GLU A 278 -22.08 17.44 6.15
C GLU A 278 -22.50 17.96 4.75
N ASN A 279 -23.29 17.16 4.02
CA ASN A 279 -23.82 17.54 2.69
C ASN A 279 -25.00 18.54 2.84
N ARG A 280 -24.72 19.72 3.38
CA ARG A 280 -25.69 20.81 3.45
C ARG A 280 -25.57 21.73 2.24
N PRO A 281 -26.68 22.26 1.69
CA PRO A 281 -26.61 23.25 0.64
C PRO A 281 -26.04 24.56 1.20
N ILE A 282 -25.04 25.10 0.53
CA ILE A 282 -24.33 26.33 0.88
C ILE A 282 -24.83 27.43 -0.05
N ASP A 283 -25.14 28.60 0.51
CA ASP A 283 -25.36 29.84 -0.27
C ASP A 283 -24.00 30.39 -0.71
N ILE A 284 -23.55 29.93 -1.89
CA ILE A 284 -22.25 30.31 -2.45
C ILE A 284 -22.20 31.81 -2.77
N THR A 285 -23.32 32.42 -3.15
CA THR A 285 -23.37 33.85 -3.47
C THR A 285 -23.09 34.68 -2.21
N ALA A 286 -23.77 34.38 -1.11
CA ALA A 286 -23.54 35.05 0.17
C ALA A 286 -22.12 34.80 0.70
N LEU A 287 -21.65 33.57 0.59
CA LEU A 287 -20.31 33.19 1.01
C LEU A 287 -19.21 33.92 0.23
N CYS A 288 -19.31 33.97 -1.10
CA CYS A 288 -18.33 34.67 -1.96
C CYS A 288 -18.35 36.18 -1.71
N ALA A 289 -19.55 36.79 -1.55
CA ALA A 289 -19.66 38.19 -1.22
C ALA A 289 -18.97 38.55 0.12
N GLN A 290 -19.13 37.68 1.13
CA GLN A 290 -18.49 37.86 2.42
C GLN A 290 -16.95 37.74 2.32
N VAL A 291 -16.44 36.73 1.58
CA VAL A 291 -14.99 36.54 1.38
C VAL A 291 -14.39 37.71 0.58
N CYS A 292 -15.10 38.24 -0.40
CA CYS A 292 -14.68 39.47 -1.10
C CYS A 292 -14.59 40.66 -0.14
N ALA A 293 -15.60 40.91 0.68
CA ALA A 293 -15.59 41.99 1.67
C ALA A 293 -14.45 41.86 2.69
N ASP A 294 -14.16 40.62 3.16
CA ASP A 294 -13.01 40.32 4.02
C ASP A 294 -11.69 40.65 3.28
N GLY A 295 -11.61 40.29 1.99
CA GLY A 295 -10.45 40.61 1.12
C GLY A 295 -10.26 42.09 0.88
N GLU A 296 -11.33 42.84 0.61
CA GLU A 296 -11.32 44.31 0.45
C GLU A 296 -10.83 45.01 1.75
N SER A 297 -11.32 44.55 2.89
CA SER A 297 -10.88 45.02 4.20
C SER A 297 -9.39 44.80 4.43
N LEU A 298 -8.89 43.60 4.05
CA LEU A 298 -7.46 43.27 4.17
C LEU A 298 -6.62 44.10 3.20
N ALA A 299 -7.10 44.35 1.97
CA ALA A 299 -6.42 45.15 0.94
C ALA A 299 -6.36 46.64 1.30
N ASN A 300 -7.24 47.13 2.18
CA ASN A 300 -7.31 48.53 2.61
C ASN A 300 -7.29 49.51 1.42
N GLY A 301 -8.04 49.21 0.37
CA GLY A 301 -8.17 50.02 -0.84
C GLY A 301 -7.01 49.88 -1.86
N SER A 302 -6.04 48.98 -1.62
CA SER A 302 -4.91 48.75 -2.54
C SER A 302 -5.27 47.86 -3.74
N HIS A 303 -6.39 47.15 -3.74
CA HIS A 303 -6.82 46.21 -4.77
C HIS A 303 -8.27 46.46 -5.17
N THR A 304 -8.65 46.03 -6.36
CA THR A 304 -10.05 46.01 -6.82
C THR A 304 -10.58 44.60 -6.84
N PHE A 305 -11.84 44.44 -6.46
CA PHE A 305 -12.48 43.10 -6.41
C PHE A 305 -13.64 43.05 -7.38
N GLU A 306 -13.78 41.89 -8.05
CA GLU A 306 -14.91 41.60 -8.92
C GLU A 306 -15.51 40.25 -8.52
N LEU A 307 -16.86 40.20 -8.45
CA LEU A 307 -17.60 38.95 -8.14
C LEU A 307 -18.45 38.56 -9.35
N VAL A 308 -18.17 37.36 -9.91
CA VAL A 308 -18.86 36.82 -11.09
C VAL A 308 -19.58 35.54 -10.72
N MET A 309 -20.91 35.56 -10.80
CA MET A 309 -21.77 34.42 -10.44
C MET A 309 -22.51 33.94 -11.69
N GLU A 310 -22.00 32.90 -12.35
CA GLU A 310 -22.58 32.31 -13.57
C GLU A 310 -23.33 31.01 -13.30
N GLU A 311 -23.03 30.33 -12.18
CA GLU A 311 -23.66 29.09 -11.78
C GLU A 311 -24.72 29.35 -10.70
N SER A 312 -25.91 28.75 -10.85
CA SER A 312 -27.04 28.93 -9.94
C SER A 312 -27.27 27.76 -8.99
N ARG A 313 -26.64 26.60 -9.26
CA ARG A 313 -26.77 25.40 -8.40
C ARG A 313 -26.07 25.62 -7.06
N ALA A 314 -26.73 25.21 -5.97
CA ALA A 314 -26.13 25.26 -4.64
C ALA A 314 -25.03 24.19 -4.50
N LEU A 315 -23.91 24.52 -3.86
CA LEU A 315 -22.85 23.58 -3.51
C LEU A 315 -23.21 22.84 -2.22
N LEU A 316 -23.01 21.54 -2.19
CA LEU A 316 -23.21 20.70 -1.01
C LEU A 316 -21.89 20.51 -0.27
N GLY A 317 -21.84 20.92 1.00
CA GLY A 317 -20.62 20.81 1.80
C GLY A 317 -20.72 21.42 3.19
N ASP A 318 -19.55 21.63 3.80
CA ASP A 318 -19.39 22.39 5.04
C ASP A 318 -18.99 23.82 4.68
N GLU A 319 -19.87 24.76 5.06
CA GLU A 319 -19.72 26.19 4.74
C GLU A 319 -18.43 26.78 5.35
N GLN A 320 -18.06 26.38 6.57
CA GLN A 320 -16.87 26.89 7.25
C GLN A 320 -15.59 26.39 6.57
N GLU A 321 -15.56 25.13 6.12
CA GLU A 321 -14.44 24.57 5.39
C GLU A 321 -14.27 25.28 4.03
N ILE A 322 -15.36 25.43 3.26
CA ILE A 322 -15.32 26.12 1.95
C ILE A 322 -14.93 27.58 2.12
N ARG A 323 -15.49 28.28 3.12
CA ARG A 323 -15.09 29.64 3.47
C ARG A 323 -13.59 29.71 3.77
N SER A 324 -13.06 28.82 4.61
CA SER A 324 -11.64 28.78 4.93
C SER A 324 -10.77 28.60 3.68
N ALA A 325 -11.19 27.72 2.76
CA ALA A 325 -10.45 27.51 1.51
C ALA A 325 -10.44 28.77 0.65
N LEU A 326 -11.61 29.41 0.41
CA LEU A 326 -11.71 30.62 -0.40
C LEU A 326 -10.97 31.80 0.23
N SER A 327 -11.10 32.00 1.55
CA SER A 327 -10.36 33.06 2.26
C SER A 327 -8.85 32.89 2.12
N ASN A 328 -8.34 31.66 2.19
CA ASN A 328 -6.91 31.39 1.96
C ASN A 328 -6.46 31.74 0.54
N LEU A 329 -7.30 31.49 -0.47
CA LEU A 329 -6.99 31.85 -1.87
C LEU A 329 -7.03 33.35 -2.06
N VAL A 330 -8.08 34.04 -1.61
CA VAL A 330 -8.25 35.50 -1.73
C VAL A 330 -7.16 36.25 -0.96
N PHE A 331 -6.85 35.83 0.27
CA PHE A 331 -5.78 36.44 1.06
C PHE A 331 -4.38 36.22 0.45
N ASN A 332 -4.17 35.08 -0.21
CA ASN A 332 -2.96 34.89 -0.99
C ASN A 332 -2.90 35.87 -2.18
N ALA A 333 -3.99 36.03 -2.94
CA ALA A 333 -4.06 36.99 -4.03
C ALA A 333 -3.73 38.44 -3.54
N VAL A 334 -4.39 38.91 -2.47
CA VAL A 334 -4.09 40.24 -1.88
C VAL A 334 -2.63 40.37 -1.44
N ARG A 335 -2.06 39.34 -0.89
CA ARG A 335 -0.71 39.36 -0.28
C ARG A 335 0.41 39.32 -1.31
N TYR A 336 0.20 38.59 -2.39
CA TYR A 336 1.26 38.31 -3.38
C TYR A 336 1.13 39.09 -4.68
N THR A 337 0.10 39.94 -4.82
CA THR A 337 -0.05 40.81 -5.97
C THR A 337 0.30 42.27 -5.62
N PRO A 338 0.80 43.08 -6.56
CA PRO A 338 1.11 44.46 -6.32
C PRO A 338 -0.16 45.31 -6.10
N ALA A 339 0.00 46.48 -5.45
CA ALA A 339 -1.08 47.44 -5.32
C ALA A 339 -1.61 47.86 -6.69
N GLY A 340 -2.93 47.96 -6.83
CA GLY A 340 -3.62 48.25 -8.10
C GLY A 340 -4.06 46.98 -8.85
N SER A 341 -3.72 45.81 -8.37
CA SER A 341 -4.16 44.53 -8.97
C SER A 341 -5.67 44.33 -8.82
N MET A 342 -6.24 43.58 -9.77
CA MET A 342 -7.62 43.14 -9.77
C MET A 342 -7.69 41.66 -9.31
N ILE A 343 -8.59 41.37 -8.39
CA ILE A 343 -8.86 40.04 -7.90
C ILE A 343 -10.32 39.70 -8.23
N THR A 344 -10.52 38.66 -9.04
CA THR A 344 -11.84 38.21 -9.46
C THR A 344 -12.19 36.89 -8.78
N LEU A 345 -13.31 36.83 -8.09
CA LEU A 345 -13.89 35.61 -7.53
C LEU A 345 -15.04 35.15 -8.40
N CYS A 346 -14.95 33.95 -8.99
CA CYS A 346 -15.94 33.42 -9.91
C CYS A 346 -16.57 32.13 -9.39
N TYR A 347 -17.89 31.96 -9.61
CA TYR A 347 -18.57 30.67 -9.50
C TYR A 347 -19.24 30.37 -10.83
N ARG A 348 -18.76 29.32 -11.52
CA ARG A 348 -19.24 28.98 -12.87
C ARG A 348 -19.42 27.49 -13.08
N SER A 349 -20.23 27.13 -14.07
CA SER A 349 -20.30 25.78 -14.59
C SER A 349 -18.96 25.36 -15.18
N TYR A 350 -18.46 24.18 -14.80
CA TYR A 350 -17.21 23.63 -15.29
C TYR A 350 -17.33 22.14 -15.55
N HIS A 351 -17.16 21.72 -16.81
CA HIS A 351 -17.44 20.35 -17.27
C HIS A 351 -18.86 19.90 -16.88
N LYS A 352 -19.00 18.78 -16.13
CA LYS A 352 -20.28 18.31 -15.57
C LYS A 352 -20.59 18.85 -14.17
N GLY A 353 -19.63 19.55 -13.55
CA GLY A 353 -19.73 20.09 -12.20
C GLY A 353 -19.76 21.61 -12.16
N ALA A 354 -19.16 22.19 -11.13
CA ALA A 354 -18.96 23.63 -10.99
C ALA A 354 -17.55 23.93 -10.48
N ALA A 355 -17.07 25.14 -10.74
CA ALA A 355 -15.80 25.64 -10.26
C ALA A 355 -15.98 26.92 -9.46
N LEU A 356 -15.28 27.01 -8.32
CA LEU A 356 -14.98 28.24 -7.61
C LEU A 356 -13.57 28.67 -7.97
N GLU A 357 -13.43 29.87 -8.54
CA GLU A 357 -12.15 30.36 -9.06
C GLU A 357 -11.77 31.67 -8.40
N VAL A 358 -10.48 31.79 -8.07
CA VAL A 358 -9.85 33.06 -7.67
C VAL A 358 -8.80 33.37 -8.69
N ILE A 359 -8.95 34.54 -9.37
CA ILE A 359 -8.11 34.98 -10.45
C ILE A 359 -7.45 36.30 -10.02
N ASP A 360 -6.16 36.39 -10.17
CA ASP A 360 -5.41 37.64 -9.98
C ASP A 360 -4.59 37.98 -11.23
N ASN A 361 -4.32 39.25 -11.43
CA ASN A 361 -3.47 39.78 -12.49
C ASN A 361 -2.08 40.20 -11.96
N GLY A 362 -1.53 39.43 -11.02
CA GLY A 362 -0.24 39.67 -10.38
C GLY A 362 0.98 39.25 -11.21
N GLU A 363 2.10 39.05 -10.53
CA GLU A 363 3.37 38.68 -11.17
C GLU A 363 3.39 37.24 -11.72
N GLY A 364 2.41 36.41 -11.38
CA GLY A 364 2.37 34.98 -11.73
C GLY A 364 3.40 34.14 -10.98
N ILE A 365 3.34 32.84 -11.22
CA ILE A 365 4.15 31.83 -10.51
C ILE A 365 4.93 30.99 -11.53
N PRO A 366 6.25 30.82 -11.39
CA PRO A 366 7.03 29.96 -12.27
C PRO A 366 6.56 28.49 -12.19
N GLU A 367 6.49 27.80 -13.34
CA GLU A 367 6.00 26.43 -13.49
C GLU A 367 6.66 25.43 -12.53
N VAL A 368 7.97 25.57 -12.27
CA VAL A 368 8.75 24.69 -11.37
C VAL A 368 8.21 24.67 -9.93
N HIS A 369 7.41 25.66 -9.53
CA HIS A 369 6.85 25.77 -8.19
C HIS A 369 5.40 25.28 -8.11
N LEU A 370 4.65 25.21 -9.22
CA LEU A 370 3.21 24.92 -9.23
C LEU A 370 2.85 23.59 -8.54
N SER A 371 3.59 22.54 -8.83
CA SER A 371 3.36 21.21 -8.24
C SER A 371 3.59 21.15 -6.73
N ARG A 372 4.39 22.07 -6.18
CA ARG A 372 4.81 22.12 -4.79
C ARG A 372 4.05 23.10 -3.92
N LEU A 373 3.25 23.99 -4.51
CA LEU A 373 2.53 25.05 -3.78
C LEU A 373 1.61 24.52 -2.68
N THR A 374 1.10 23.30 -2.82
CA THR A 374 0.23 22.65 -1.84
C THR A 374 0.99 21.83 -0.77
N GLU A 375 2.34 21.82 -0.82
CA GLU A 375 3.17 21.23 0.22
C GLU A 375 3.11 22.12 1.49
N ARG A 376 3.14 21.50 2.66
CA ARG A 376 3.13 22.22 3.94
C ARG A 376 4.40 23.04 4.10
N PHE A 377 4.27 24.29 4.54
CA PHE A 377 5.37 25.26 4.73
C PHE A 377 6.15 25.60 3.47
N TYR A 378 5.65 25.20 2.28
CA TYR A 378 6.29 25.55 1.03
C TYR A 378 6.06 27.02 0.70
N ARG A 379 7.14 27.72 0.31
CA ARG A 379 7.16 29.14 -0.06
C ARG A 379 8.21 29.35 -1.12
N ILE A 380 7.89 30.13 -2.16
CA ILE A 380 8.79 30.43 -3.27
C ILE A 380 9.98 31.23 -2.78
N ASP A 381 9.74 32.32 -2.02
CA ASP A 381 10.76 33.20 -1.46
C ASP A 381 10.67 33.29 0.07
N LYS A 382 11.65 32.74 0.77
CA LYS A 382 11.72 32.81 2.25
C LYS A 382 11.98 34.22 2.77
N GLY A 383 12.64 35.11 2.00
CA GLY A 383 13.03 36.46 2.42
C GLY A 383 11.91 37.52 2.27
N ARG A 384 11.30 37.66 1.09
CA ARG A 384 10.17 38.58 0.86
C ARG A 384 8.92 38.23 1.64
N SER A 385 8.66 36.93 1.79
CA SER A 385 7.48 36.44 2.49
C SER A 385 7.58 36.46 4.01
N ALA A 386 8.75 36.74 4.61
CA ALA A 386 8.84 37.00 6.05
C ALA A 386 8.15 38.34 6.40
N ALA A 387 8.23 39.34 5.53
CA ALA A 387 7.55 40.64 5.70
C ALA A 387 6.02 40.52 5.47
N SER A 388 5.56 39.60 4.63
CA SER A 388 4.11 39.42 4.34
C SER A 388 3.36 38.51 5.30
N GLY A 389 4.02 37.87 6.27
CA GLY A 389 3.38 37.11 7.38
C GLY A 389 2.73 35.77 7.00
N GLY A 390 3.00 35.20 5.82
CA GLY A 390 2.41 33.91 5.40
C GLY A 390 2.98 32.71 6.15
N THR A 391 2.13 31.77 6.55
CA THR A 391 2.47 30.55 7.28
C THR A 391 3.00 29.42 6.37
N GLY A 392 2.67 29.48 5.06
CA GLY A 392 2.92 28.38 4.11
C GLY A 392 1.99 27.17 4.31
N LEU A 393 0.91 27.32 5.08
CA LEU A 393 -0.08 26.28 5.33
C LEU A 393 -1.40 26.49 4.57
N GLY A 394 -1.70 27.73 4.13
CA GLY A 394 -2.97 28.07 3.53
C GLY A 394 -3.36 27.21 2.33
N LEU A 395 -2.46 26.97 1.36
CA LEU A 395 -2.74 26.11 0.20
C LEU A 395 -2.80 24.62 0.56
N ALA A 396 -2.11 24.18 1.61
CA ALA A 396 -2.29 22.83 2.16
C ALA A 396 -3.69 22.68 2.76
N ILE A 397 -4.20 23.69 3.48
CA ILE A 397 -5.58 23.73 3.99
C ILE A 397 -6.57 23.64 2.83
N VAL A 398 -6.43 24.49 1.79
CA VAL A 398 -7.27 24.43 0.58
C VAL A 398 -7.32 23.03 0.00
N LYS A 399 -6.18 22.38 -0.19
CA LYS A 399 -6.10 21.01 -0.71
C LYS A 399 -6.85 20.00 0.15
N HIS A 400 -6.71 20.06 1.47
CA HIS A 400 -7.39 19.12 2.38
C HIS A 400 -8.91 19.37 2.41
N VAL A 401 -9.35 20.62 2.40
CA VAL A 401 -10.77 20.98 2.28
C VAL A 401 -11.35 20.38 0.99
N LEU A 402 -10.70 20.58 -0.14
CA LEU A 402 -11.17 20.08 -1.43
C LEU A 402 -11.23 18.56 -1.47
N LEU A 403 -10.21 17.86 -0.91
CA LEU A 403 -10.22 16.40 -0.79
C LEU A 403 -11.42 15.87 0.02
N ARG A 404 -11.84 16.58 1.08
CA ARG A 404 -13.02 16.23 1.89
C ARG A 404 -14.34 16.44 1.14
N HIS A 405 -14.34 17.33 0.15
CA HIS A 405 -15.49 17.65 -0.72
C HIS A 405 -15.44 16.93 -2.08
N ASP A 406 -14.61 15.89 -2.24
CA ASP A 406 -14.38 15.16 -3.51
C ASP A 406 -14.00 16.10 -4.67
N ALA A 407 -13.47 17.26 -4.35
CA ALA A 407 -13.08 18.31 -5.27
C ALA A 407 -11.56 18.29 -5.55
N LYS A 408 -11.16 19.00 -6.59
CA LYS A 408 -9.74 19.13 -7.01
C LYS A 408 -9.33 20.59 -7.10
N LEU A 409 -8.06 20.87 -6.78
CA LEU A 409 -7.43 22.14 -7.04
C LEU A 409 -6.66 22.08 -8.35
N GLU A 410 -6.98 22.99 -9.28
CA GLU A 410 -6.22 23.25 -10.49
C GLU A 410 -5.58 24.62 -10.36
N ILE A 411 -4.33 24.76 -10.81
CA ILE A 411 -3.57 26.01 -10.71
C ILE A 411 -2.99 26.29 -12.09
N GLU A 412 -3.37 27.43 -12.66
CA GLU A 412 -2.83 27.94 -13.92
C GLU A 412 -2.16 29.29 -13.64
N SER A 413 -0.91 29.46 -14.03
CA SER A 413 -0.18 30.71 -13.81
C SER A 413 0.87 30.91 -14.87
N GLU A 414 0.98 32.15 -15.36
CA GLU A 414 2.00 32.58 -16.29
C GLU A 414 2.68 33.85 -15.77
N LEU A 415 4.01 33.87 -15.85
CA LEU A 415 4.81 34.98 -15.35
C LEU A 415 4.45 36.29 -16.10
N GLY A 416 4.01 37.29 -15.33
CA GLY A 416 3.59 38.61 -15.82
C GLY A 416 2.12 38.70 -16.20
N GLU A 417 1.35 37.58 -16.19
CA GLU A 417 -0.08 37.58 -16.53
C GLU A 417 -1.00 37.35 -15.33
N GLY A 418 -0.48 36.71 -14.25
CA GLY A 418 -1.23 36.45 -13.02
C GLY A 418 -1.41 34.97 -12.71
N THR A 419 -2.36 34.70 -11.81
CA THR A 419 -2.63 33.32 -11.35
C THR A 419 -4.13 33.06 -11.27
N LEU A 420 -4.51 31.85 -11.69
CA LEU A 420 -5.83 31.26 -11.52
C LEU A 420 -5.75 30.07 -10.59
N PHE A 421 -6.44 30.13 -9.47
CA PHE A 421 -6.72 28.99 -8.60
C PHE A 421 -8.16 28.54 -8.84
N ARG A 422 -8.35 27.32 -9.32
CA ARG A 422 -9.66 26.74 -9.63
C ARG A 422 -9.96 25.55 -8.72
N CYS A 423 -11.02 25.64 -7.92
CA CYS A 423 -11.55 24.57 -7.08
C CYS A 423 -12.68 23.86 -7.85
N VAL A 424 -12.43 22.67 -8.38
CA VAL A 424 -13.36 21.92 -9.24
C VAL A 424 -14.17 20.94 -8.41
N PHE A 425 -15.48 21.13 -8.36
CA PHE A 425 -16.43 20.29 -7.65
C PHE A 425 -17.19 19.38 -8.63
N PRO A 426 -17.35 18.08 -8.30
CA PRO A 426 -18.09 17.15 -9.14
C PRO A 426 -19.60 17.40 -9.08
N GLU A 427 -20.34 16.89 -10.06
CA GLU A 427 -21.81 17.03 -10.14
C GLU A 427 -22.52 16.48 -8.88
N SER A 428 -21.95 15.44 -8.25
CA SER A 428 -22.46 14.85 -7.00
C SER A 428 -22.49 15.83 -5.81
N ARG A 429 -21.74 16.93 -5.89
CA ARG A 429 -21.67 17.99 -4.88
C ARG A 429 -22.53 19.21 -5.24
N LEU A 430 -23.38 19.10 -6.24
CA LEU A 430 -24.27 20.19 -6.67
C LEU A 430 -25.74 19.80 -6.45
N LYS A 431 -26.53 20.77 -6.00
CA LYS A 431 -27.98 20.64 -5.86
C LYS A 431 -28.65 21.72 -6.69
N THR A 432 -29.57 21.32 -7.56
CA THR A 432 -30.39 22.27 -8.29
C THR A 432 -31.16 23.12 -7.29
N ALA A 433 -31.14 24.45 -7.45
CA ALA A 433 -31.97 25.36 -6.65
C ALA A 433 -33.43 24.98 -6.89
N SER A 434 -34.13 24.58 -5.83
CA SER A 434 -35.55 24.23 -5.87
C SER A 434 -36.39 25.49 -5.77
#